data_5e7a287259807e05f917a8dfa9d33365
#
_entry.id   5e7a287259807e05f917a8dfa9d33365
#
_cell.length_a   1.000
_cell.length_b   1.000
_cell.length_c   1.000
_cell.angle_alpha   90.00
_cell.angle_beta   90.00
_cell.angle_gamma   90.00
#
_symmetry.space_group_name_H-M   'P 1'
#
loop_
_entity.id
_entity.type
_entity.pdbx_description
1 polymer ?
#
loop_
_entity_poly.entity_id
_entity_poly.type
_entity_poly.pdbx_seq_one_letter_code
_entity_poly.pdbx_strand_id
1 'polypeptide(L)'
;MNNAQRFLDAYAVIEHALAVIVNDSRYVPFQQLLFKAQKHSWIVSKNLQELREYGELRNALVHLRDGNNEVIAEPTDKVTEDIEHLAKLLSSDDNVMQYISKPVKIVSPEDSILGAYELMRTIGSSKLPVYEGNLFKGLIKVEAICSWAIQRSK
;
A
#
# COMPACT_ATOMS: atom_id res chain seq x y z
N MET A 1 14.74 -15.57 20.82
CA MET A 1 15.21 -15.18 19.49
C MET A 1 15.69 -13.75 19.63
N ASN A 2 16.91 -13.43 19.19
CA ASN A 2 17.44 -12.07 19.29
C ASN A 2 16.83 -11.15 18.20
N ASN A 3 16.95 -9.85 18.36
CA ASN A 3 16.36 -8.88 17.45
C ASN A 3 16.97 -8.97 16.04
N ALA A 4 18.24 -9.32 15.92
CA ALA A 4 18.87 -9.49 14.60
C ALA A 4 18.20 -10.62 13.81
N GLN A 5 17.91 -11.75 14.42
CA GLN A 5 17.24 -12.86 13.75
C GLN A 5 15.78 -12.51 13.39
N ARG A 6 15.03 -11.90 14.31
CA ARG A 6 13.66 -11.44 14.06
C ARG A 6 13.60 -10.45 12.88
N PHE A 7 14.55 -9.52 12.87
CA PHE A 7 14.67 -8.55 11.77
C PHE A 7 14.95 -9.24 10.43
N LEU A 8 15.90 -10.18 10.39
CA LEU A 8 16.24 -10.91 9.16
C LEU A 8 15.08 -11.77 8.64
N ASP A 9 14.32 -12.40 9.54
CA ASP A 9 13.15 -13.19 9.18
C ASP A 9 12.04 -12.28 8.60
N ALA A 10 11.77 -11.13 9.24
CA ALA A 10 10.80 -10.16 8.73
C ALA A 10 11.25 -9.56 7.38
N TYR A 11 12.54 -9.30 7.21
CA TYR A 11 13.09 -8.83 5.95
C TYR A 11 12.90 -9.85 4.82
N ALA A 12 13.11 -11.13 5.07
CA ALA A 12 12.88 -12.20 4.09
C ALA A 12 11.40 -12.27 3.65
N VAL A 13 10.47 -12.08 4.58
CA VAL A 13 9.03 -11.98 4.28
C VAL A 13 8.74 -10.78 3.37
N ILE A 14 9.32 -9.62 3.65
CA ILE A 14 9.17 -8.41 2.81
C ILE A 14 9.74 -8.66 1.41
N GLU A 15 10.95 -9.23 1.30
CA GLU A 15 11.58 -9.51 0.01
C GLU A 15 10.71 -10.45 -0.85
N HIS A 16 10.15 -11.49 -0.25
CA HIS A 16 9.20 -12.39 -0.90
C HIS A 16 7.93 -11.66 -1.34
N ALA A 17 7.32 -10.87 -0.47
CA ALA A 17 6.12 -10.09 -0.79
C ALA A 17 6.35 -9.10 -1.94
N LEU A 18 7.50 -8.43 -1.97
CA LEU A 18 7.87 -7.55 -3.08
C LEU A 18 8.02 -8.30 -4.41
N ALA A 19 8.61 -9.50 -4.40
CA ALA A 19 8.72 -10.35 -5.59
C ALA A 19 7.35 -10.76 -6.13
N VAL A 20 6.40 -11.09 -5.24
CA VAL A 20 5.01 -11.38 -5.60
C VAL A 20 4.32 -10.16 -6.21
N ILE A 21 4.46 -8.97 -5.59
CA ILE A 21 3.88 -7.71 -6.10
C ILE A 21 4.39 -7.38 -7.50
N VAL A 22 5.68 -7.63 -7.77
CA VAL A 22 6.31 -7.37 -9.08
C VAL A 22 6.01 -8.49 -10.10
N ASN A 23 5.51 -9.64 -9.64
CA ASN A 23 5.29 -10.84 -10.45
C ASN A 23 6.56 -11.27 -11.22
N ASP A 24 7.72 -11.21 -10.55
CA ASP A 24 9.00 -11.63 -11.13
C ASP A 24 9.58 -12.79 -10.31
N SER A 25 9.66 -13.96 -10.93
CA SER A 25 10.17 -15.18 -10.29
C SER A 25 11.71 -15.32 -10.33
N ARG A 26 12.39 -14.39 -11.02
CA ARG A 26 13.85 -14.37 -11.09
C ARG A 26 14.43 -13.65 -9.90
N TYR A 27 15.68 -13.97 -9.57
CA TYR A 27 16.41 -13.19 -8.58
C TYR A 27 16.58 -11.74 -9.07
N VAL A 28 16.02 -10.82 -8.31
CA VAL A 28 16.14 -9.37 -8.54
C VAL A 28 16.68 -8.75 -7.25
N PRO A 29 17.73 -7.91 -7.32
CA PRO A 29 18.23 -7.22 -6.15
C PRO A 29 17.15 -6.39 -5.45
N PHE A 30 17.16 -6.37 -4.13
CA PHE A 30 16.12 -5.74 -3.29
C PHE A 30 15.80 -4.29 -3.70
N GLN A 31 16.80 -3.48 -3.99
CA GLN A 31 16.60 -2.09 -4.43
C GLN A 31 15.83 -2.00 -5.76
N GLN A 32 16.05 -2.96 -6.67
CA GLN A 32 15.29 -3.03 -7.92
C GLN A 32 13.86 -3.53 -7.69
N LEU A 33 13.64 -4.47 -6.75
CA LEU A 33 12.31 -4.89 -6.33
C LEU A 33 11.53 -3.70 -5.77
N LEU A 34 12.12 -2.91 -4.89
CA LEU A 34 11.51 -1.69 -4.35
C LEU A 34 11.12 -0.70 -5.45
N PHE A 35 12.03 -0.44 -6.39
CA PHE A 35 11.78 0.48 -7.50
C PHE A 35 10.62 0.03 -8.40
N LYS A 36 10.47 -1.27 -8.62
CA LYS A 36 9.36 -1.83 -9.38
C LYS A 36 8.07 -1.83 -8.55
N ALA A 37 8.13 -2.36 -7.32
CA ALA A 37 6.97 -2.57 -6.46
C ALA A 37 6.27 -1.27 -6.02
N GLN A 38 7.00 -0.15 -5.86
CA GLN A 38 6.40 1.15 -5.52
C GLN A 38 5.34 1.64 -6.51
N LYS A 39 5.41 1.18 -7.78
CA LYS A 39 4.43 1.51 -8.81
C LYS A 39 3.12 0.72 -8.68
N HIS A 40 3.16 -0.39 -7.97
CA HIS A 40 2.06 -1.34 -7.85
C HIS A 40 1.48 -1.43 -6.44
N SER A 41 2.20 -0.93 -5.43
CA SER A 41 1.79 -0.97 -4.03
C SER A 41 1.93 0.40 -3.36
N TRP A 42 0.80 0.93 -2.87
CA TRP A 42 0.78 2.14 -2.08
C TRP A 42 1.57 2.00 -0.77
N ILE A 43 1.52 0.81 -0.14
CA ILE A 43 2.27 0.53 1.09
C ILE A 43 3.78 0.68 0.84
N VAL A 44 4.28 0.10 -0.26
CA VAL A 44 5.68 0.22 -0.65
C VAL A 44 6.05 1.68 -0.96
N SER A 45 5.21 2.37 -1.70
CA SER A 45 5.44 3.78 -2.05
C SER A 45 5.50 4.68 -0.82
N LYS A 46 4.61 4.48 0.14
CA LYS A 46 4.54 5.25 1.38
C LYS A 46 5.76 5.01 2.29
N ASN A 47 6.24 3.79 2.36
CA ASN A 47 7.33 3.38 3.27
C ASN A 47 8.66 3.15 2.53
N LEU A 48 8.82 3.76 1.34
CA LEU A 48 9.95 3.49 0.46
C LEU A 48 11.31 3.80 1.11
N GLN A 49 11.41 4.90 1.83
CA GLN A 49 12.65 5.31 2.47
C GLN A 49 13.04 4.34 3.59
N GLU A 50 12.09 3.98 4.42
CA GLU A 50 12.27 3.03 5.51
C GLU A 50 12.67 1.64 5.00
N LEU A 51 12.01 1.16 3.93
CA LEU A 51 12.37 -0.10 3.27
C LEU A 51 13.80 -0.10 2.71
N ARG A 52 14.28 1.04 2.20
CA ARG A 52 15.67 1.19 1.76
C ARG A 52 16.64 1.09 2.93
N GLU A 53 16.35 1.77 4.03
CA GLU A 53 17.15 1.72 5.26
C GLU A 53 17.21 0.32 5.84
N TYR A 54 16.10 -0.44 5.80
CA TYR A 54 16.10 -1.86 6.18
C TYR A 54 17.00 -2.71 5.28
N GLY A 55 17.06 -2.41 3.98
CA GLY A 55 17.99 -3.09 3.08
C GLY A 55 19.46 -2.85 3.44
N GLU A 56 19.81 -1.63 3.83
CA GLU A 56 21.14 -1.27 4.30
C GLU A 56 21.48 -1.95 5.64
N LEU A 57 20.56 -1.91 6.59
CA LEU A 57 20.70 -2.55 7.88
C LEU A 57 20.87 -4.08 7.72
N ARG A 58 20.05 -4.73 6.88
CA ARG A 58 20.20 -6.15 6.55
C ARG A 58 21.61 -6.48 6.05
N ASN A 59 22.14 -5.67 5.14
CA ASN A 59 23.49 -5.88 4.63
C ASN A 59 24.54 -5.74 5.72
N ALA A 60 24.40 -4.77 6.63
CA ALA A 60 25.27 -4.63 7.78
C ALA A 60 25.19 -5.85 8.71
N LEU A 61 24.00 -6.33 9.04
CA LEU A 61 23.79 -7.49 9.93
C LEU A 61 24.35 -8.80 9.34
N VAL A 62 24.35 -8.96 8.01
CA VAL A 62 24.82 -10.20 7.37
C VAL A 62 26.34 -10.17 7.12
N HIS A 63 26.88 -9.01 6.75
CA HIS A 63 28.25 -8.91 6.27
C HIS A 63 29.25 -8.35 7.29
N LEU A 64 28.76 -7.60 8.28
CA LEU A 64 29.60 -7.08 9.34
C LEU A 64 29.56 -8.03 10.55
N ARG A 65 30.58 -8.88 10.66
CA ARG A 65 30.75 -9.82 11.76
C ARG A 65 32.08 -9.57 12.46
N ASP A 66 32.10 -9.87 13.76
CA ASP A 66 33.33 -9.80 14.54
C ASP A 66 34.27 -11.00 14.25
N GLY A 67 35.44 -11.02 14.91
CA GLY A 67 36.41 -12.10 14.78
C GLY A 67 35.89 -13.49 15.23
N ASN A 68 34.78 -13.55 15.98
CA ASN A 68 34.08 -14.74 16.41
C ASN A 68 32.88 -15.12 15.54
N ASN A 69 32.71 -14.41 14.44
CA ASN A 69 31.55 -14.54 13.52
C ASN A 69 30.19 -14.14 14.14
N GLU A 70 30.23 -13.31 15.20
CA GLU A 70 29.03 -12.75 15.80
C GLU A 70 28.61 -11.43 15.12
N VAL A 71 27.31 -11.11 15.16
CA VAL A 71 26.78 -9.88 14.60
C VAL A 71 27.25 -8.68 15.44
N ILE A 72 27.88 -7.70 14.79
CA ILE A 72 28.48 -6.53 15.48
C ILE A 72 27.42 -5.57 16.02
N ALA A 73 26.23 -5.57 15.43
CA ALA A 73 25.12 -4.66 15.81
C ALA A 73 23.82 -5.44 15.96
N GLU A 74 23.00 -5.04 16.91
CA GLU A 74 21.65 -5.58 17.10
C GLU A 74 20.63 -4.47 16.89
N PRO A 75 19.57 -4.69 16.07
CA PRO A 75 18.49 -3.74 15.92
C PRO A 75 17.79 -3.48 17.24
N THR A 76 17.34 -2.26 17.46
CA THR A 76 16.52 -1.95 18.64
C THR A 76 15.17 -2.65 18.56
N ASP A 77 14.49 -2.83 19.70
CA ASP A 77 13.16 -3.43 19.76
C ASP A 77 12.20 -2.71 18.82
N LYS A 78 12.24 -1.36 18.82
CA LYS A 78 11.39 -0.53 17.96
C LYS A 78 11.60 -0.84 16.47
N VAL A 79 12.83 -0.87 15.99
CA VAL A 79 13.14 -1.16 14.57
C VAL A 79 12.69 -2.57 14.21
N THR A 80 12.83 -3.52 15.13
CA THR A 80 12.39 -4.90 14.92
C THR A 80 10.87 -5.00 14.85
N GLU A 81 10.15 -4.34 15.73
CA GLU A 81 8.68 -4.29 15.71
C GLU A 81 8.15 -3.58 14.47
N ASP A 82 8.77 -2.50 14.05
CA ASP A 82 8.38 -1.72 12.86
C ASP A 82 8.53 -2.57 11.58
N ILE A 83 9.63 -3.29 11.40
CA ILE A 83 9.81 -4.16 10.22
C ILE A 83 8.87 -5.37 10.27
N GLU A 84 8.62 -5.98 11.43
CA GLU A 84 7.65 -7.08 11.58
C GLU A 84 6.24 -6.62 11.22
N HIS A 85 5.86 -5.42 11.66
CA HIS A 85 4.57 -4.82 11.29
C HIS A 85 4.46 -4.61 9.77
N LEU A 86 5.50 -4.07 9.15
CA LEU A 86 5.52 -3.82 7.71
C LEU A 86 5.53 -5.13 6.91
N ALA A 87 6.24 -6.16 7.37
CA ALA A 87 6.22 -7.50 6.80
C ALA A 87 4.80 -8.09 6.81
N LYS A 88 4.11 -7.96 7.93
CA LYS A 88 2.71 -8.40 8.05
C LYS A 88 1.78 -7.64 7.10
N LEU A 89 1.93 -6.32 6.98
CA LEU A 89 1.12 -5.50 6.05
C LEU A 89 1.32 -5.89 4.59
N LEU A 90 2.56 -6.23 4.19
CA LEU A 90 2.90 -6.58 2.82
C LEU A 90 2.55 -8.03 2.46
N SER A 91 2.57 -8.94 3.43
CA SER A 91 2.30 -10.37 3.24
C SER A 91 0.86 -10.79 3.49
N SER A 92 0.02 -9.91 4.08
CA SER A 92 -1.37 -10.26 4.37
C SER A 92 -2.21 -10.25 3.09
N ASP A 93 -2.85 -11.36 2.79
CA ASP A 93 -3.84 -11.48 1.71
C ASP A 93 -5.12 -10.66 2.02
N ASP A 94 -5.31 -10.26 3.28
CA ASP A 94 -6.48 -9.49 3.75
C ASP A 94 -6.33 -7.97 3.56
N ASN A 95 -5.34 -7.51 2.80
CA ASN A 95 -5.14 -6.09 2.58
C ASN A 95 -6.19 -5.54 1.60
N VAL A 96 -7.01 -4.57 2.06
CA VAL A 96 -8.04 -3.90 1.24
C VAL A 96 -7.50 -3.32 -0.06
N MET A 97 -6.17 -3.06 -0.14
CA MET A 97 -5.52 -2.55 -1.36
C MET A 97 -5.60 -3.52 -2.54
N GLN A 98 -5.79 -4.81 -2.31
CA GLN A 98 -5.98 -5.81 -3.37
C GLN A 98 -7.39 -5.73 -3.97
N TYR A 99 -8.34 -5.21 -3.22
CA TYR A 99 -9.76 -5.15 -3.59
C TYR A 99 -10.21 -3.76 -4.03
N ILE A 100 -9.32 -2.76 -4.05
CA ILE A 100 -9.67 -1.43 -4.53
C ILE A 100 -9.81 -1.42 -6.05
N SER A 101 -10.89 -0.81 -6.52
CA SER A 101 -11.08 -0.54 -7.93
C SER A 101 -10.15 0.58 -8.40
N LYS A 102 -9.39 0.33 -9.47
CA LYS A 102 -8.52 1.33 -10.10
C LYS A 102 -8.82 1.42 -11.59
N PRO A 103 -8.82 2.61 -12.17
CA PRO A 103 -8.74 3.93 -11.52
C PRO A 103 -10.02 4.24 -10.73
N VAL A 104 -9.88 4.94 -9.60
CA VAL A 104 -11.02 5.44 -8.83
C VAL A 104 -11.73 6.50 -9.67
N LYS A 105 -13.01 6.31 -9.96
CA LYS A 105 -13.82 7.32 -10.63
C LYS A 105 -14.30 8.32 -9.59
N ILE A 106 -14.09 9.59 -9.89
CA ILE A 106 -14.48 10.72 -9.05
C ILE A 106 -15.38 11.65 -9.84
N VAL A 107 -16.13 12.50 -9.16
CA VAL A 107 -16.89 13.60 -9.73
C VAL A 107 -16.50 14.91 -9.07
N SER A 108 -16.68 16.00 -9.80
CA SER A 108 -16.51 17.37 -9.32
C SER A 108 -17.82 17.92 -8.79
N PRO A 109 -17.81 18.93 -7.88
CA PRO A 109 -19.02 19.68 -7.51
C PRO A 109 -19.76 20.31 -8.70
N GLU A 110 -19.05 20.59 -9.79
CA GLU A 110 -19.58 21.19 -11.02
C GLU A 110 -20.24 20.17 -11.95
N ASP A 111 -20.05 18.86 -11.72
CA ASP A 111 -20.62 17.82 -12.56
C ASP A 111 -22.13 17.72 -12.37
N SER A 112 -22.84 17.39 -13.46
CA SER A 112 -24.29 17.24 -13.39
C SER A 112 -24.69 15.99 -12.59
N ILE A 113 -25.84 16.09 -11.90
CA ILE A 113 -26.42 14.95 -11.16
C ILE A 113 -26.69 13.77 -12.10
N LEU A 114 -27.14 14.02 -13.30
CA LEU A 114 -27.40 12.99 -14.32
C LEU A 114 -26.09 12.33 -14.74
N GLY A 115 -25.01 13.09 -14.98
CA GLY A 115 -23.69 12.56 -15.30
C GLY A 115 -23.11 11.70 -14.19
N ALA A 116 -23.26 12.12 -12.93
CA ALA A 116 -22.88 11.32 -11.78
C ALA A 116 -23.65 10.00 -11.70
N TYR A 117 -24.96 10.02 -11.96
CA TYR A 117 -25.79 8.82 -11.99
C TYR A 117 -25.41 7.85 -13.10
N GLU A 118 -25.19 8.36 -14.33
CA GLU A 118 -24.74 7.55 -15.46
C GLU A 118 -23.37 6.90 -15.20
N LEU A 119 -22.45 7.64 -14.59
CA LEU A 119 -21.15 7.11 -14.19
C LEU A 119 -21.32 5.98 -13.16
N MET A 120 -22.18 6.17 -12.13
CA MET A 120 -22.49 5.12 -11.13
C MET A 120 -23.00 3.84 -11.82
N ARG A 121 -23.93 3.99 -12.78
CA ARG A 121 -24.44 2.85 -13.53
C ARG A 121 -23.37 2.13 -14.33
N THR A 122 -22.52 2.89 -15.01
CA THR A 122 -21.46 2.34 -15.87
C THR A 122 -20.42 1.52 -15.08
N ILE A 123 -20.08 1.99 -13.87
CA ILE A 123 -19.09 1.31 -13.02
C ILE A 123 -19.70 0.35 -12.00
N GLY A 124 -21.02 0.22 -11.95
CA GLY A 124 -21.72 -0.63 -10.98
C GLY A 124 -21.57 -0.18 -9.53
N SER A 125 -21.41 1.12 -9.27
CA SER A 125 -21.23 1.68 -7.93
C SER A 125 -22.45 2.50 -7.51
N SER A 126 -22.84 2.40 -6.25
CA SER A 126 -23.90 3.24 -5.66
C SER A 126 -23.37 4.53 -5.03
N LYS A 127 -22.05 4.76 -5.09
CA LYS A 127 -21.37 5.90 -4.44
C LYS A 127 -20.22 6.37 -5.30
N LEU A 128 -20.02 7.70 -5.36
CA LEU A 128 -18.85 8.31 -5.98
C LEU A 128 -18.24 9.34 -5.02
N PRO A 129 -16.91 9.38 -4.91
CA PRO A 129 -16.23 10.45 -4.21
C PRO A 129 -16.27 11.75 -5.01
N VAL A 130 -16.54 12.85 -4.32
CA VAL A 130 -16.59 14.20 -4.87
C VAL A 130 -15.29 14.91 -4.49
N TYR A 131 -14.55 15.39 -5.47
CA TYR A 131 -13.32 16.14 -5.32
C TYR A 131 -13.41 17.50 -6.01
N GLU A 132 -12.86 18.52 -5.36
CA GLU A 132 -12.56 19.82 -5.95
C GLU A 132 -11.05 19.97 -6.04
N GLY A 133 -10.50 19.79 -7.24
CA GLY A 133 -9.06 19.59 -7.40
C GLY A 133 -8.58 18.35 -6.63
N ASN A 134 -7.66 18.55 -5.67
CA ASN A 134 -7.16 17.47 -4.80
C ASN A 134 -7.88 17.39 -3.44
N LEU A 135 -8.90 18.23 -3.22
CA LEU A 135 -9.61 18.29 -1.95
C LEU A 135 -10.85 17.40 -1.97
N PHE A 136 -10.88 16.39 -1.10
CA PHE A 136 -12.07 15.55 -0.90
C PHE A 136 -13.19 16.36 -0.25
N LYS A 137 -14.37 16.40 -0.88
CA LYS A 137 -15.56 17.11 -0.38
C LYS A 137 -16.59 16.18 0.27
N GLY A 138 -16.62 14.91 -0.12
CA GLY A 138 -17.59 13.95 0.40
C GLY A 138 -17.91 12.85 -0.60
N LEU A 139 -19.02 12.14 -0.32
CA LEU A 139 -19.54 11.08 -1.18
C LEU A 139 -20.94 11.45 -1.66
N ILE A 140 -21.16 11.43 -2.99
CA ILE A 140 -22.52 11.40 -3.54
C ILE A 140 -23.00 9.96 -3.58
N LYS A 141 -24.27 9.73 -3.19
CA LYS A 141 -24.90 8.41 -3.13
C LYS A 141 -26.11 8.38 -4.03
N VAL A 142 -26.40 7.20 -4.62
CA VAL A 142 -27.58 7.03 -5.48
C VAL A 142 -28.87 7.35 -4.76
N GLU A 143 -28.98 7.03 -3.46
CA GLU A 143 -30.16 7.34 -2.65
C GLU A 143 -30.43 8.84 -2.55
N ALA A 144 -29.38 9.66 -2.44
CA ALA A 144 -29.50 11.12 -2.43
C ALA A 144 -30.01 11.66 -3.78
N ILE A 145 -29.53 11.08 -4.89
CA ILE A 145 -30.00 11.42 -6.24
C ILE A 145 -31.48 11.06 -6.41
N CYS A 146 -31.88 9.86 -5.99
CA CYS A 146 -33.28 9.43 -6.06
C CYS A 146 -34.21 10.34 -5.22
N SER A 147 -33.80 10.69 -4.02
CA SER A 147 -34.56 11.59 -3.13
C SER A 147 -34.75 12.96 -3.76
N TRP A 148 -33.68 13.51 -4.36
CA TRP A 148 -33.73 14.78 -5.08
C TRP A 148 -34.69 14.73 -6.29
N ALA A 149 -34.66 13.67 -7.10
CA ALA A 149 -35.49 13.47 -8.25
C ALA A 149 -36.99 13.41 -7.89
N ILE A 150 -37.32 12.66 -6.80
CA ILE A 150 -38.71 12.54 -6.30
C ILE A 150 -39.25 13.89 -5.83
N GLN A 151 -38.44 14.71 -5.16
CA GLN A 151 -38.86 16.04 -4.70
C GLN A 151 -39.16 17.00 -5.83
N ARG A 152 -38.56 16.87 -7.02
CA ARG A 152 -38.76 17.71 -8.19
C ARG A 152 -39.88 17.22 -9.13
N SER A 153 -40.36 16.00 -8.90
CA SER A 153 -41.46 15.42 -9.68
C SER A 153 -42.86 15.77 -9.11
N LYS A 154 -42.90 16.54 -8.02
CA LYS A 154 -44.11 17.10 -7.42
C LYS A 154 -44.27 18.55 -7.82
#